data_aa262adc752c50d6e6682e049ba30b4e
#
_entry.id   aa262adc752c50d6e6682e049ba30b4e
#
_cell.length_a   1.000
_cell.length_b   1.000
_cell.length_c   1.000
_cell.angle_alpha   90.00
_cell.angle_beta   90.00
_cell.angle_gamma   90.00
#
_symmetry.space_group_name_H-M   'P 1'
#
loop_
_entity.id
_entity.type
_entity.pdbx_description
1 polymer ?
#
loop_
_entity_poly.entity_id
_entity_poly.type
_entity_poly.pdbx_seq_one_letter_code
_entity_poly.pdbx_strand_id
1 'polypeptide(L)'
;MGVKTLFNGARFVGQAEGDRRKYYVFDAASGYLVAAPQAPHSYSVTVIQRDAPEVISNKFRGTQITVSTLKAKGHRPDLFDRYFDRLNALYVMVALGKARKLKKRLGKAMLFKISSAK
;
A
#
# COMPACT_ATOMS: atom_id res chain seq x y z
N MET A 1 3.19 -21.28 -4.29
CA MET A 1 2.40 -21.14 -3.06
C MET A 1 0.99 -20.69 -3.40
N GLY A 2 -0.01 -21.35 -2.89
CA GLY A 2 -1.39 -21.01 -3.17
C GLY A 2 -1.88 -19.83 -2.35
N VAL A 3 -2.94 -19.17 -2.83
CA VAL A 3 -3.56 -18.03 -2.15
C VAL A 3 -3.99 -18.41 -0.73
N LYS A 4 -4.56 -19.61 -0.55
CA LYS A 4 -4.99 -20.07 0.78
C LYS A 4 -3.82 -20.13 1.76
N THR A 5 -2.64 -20.52 1.30
CA THR A 5 -1.45 -20.57 2.14
C THR A 5 -1.01 -19.18 2.58
N LEU A 6 -1.05 -18.20 1.65
CA LEU A 6 -0.71 -16.82 1.98
C LEU A 6 -1.65 -16.25 3.04
N PHE A 7 -2.93 -16.56 2.95
CA PHE A 7 -3.94 -16.00 3.86
C PHE A 7 -4.13 -16.82 5.13
N ASN A 8 -3.43 -17.93 5.28
CA ASN A 8 -3.55 -18.74 6.49
C ASN A 8 -3.11 -17.93 7.71
N GLY A 9 -4.03 -17.73 8.65
CA GLY A 9 -3.77 -16.93 9.84
C GLY A 9 -3.75 -15.42 9.59
N ALA A 10 -4.08 -14.99 8.37
CA ALA A 10 -4.10 -13.55 8.05
C ALA A 10 -5.27 -12.86 8.74
N ARG A 11 -5.03 -11.62 9.14
CA ARG A 11 -6.02 -10.77 9.80
C ARG A 11 -6.35 -9.58 8.90
N PHE A 12 -7.64 -9.34 8.68
CA PHE A 12 -8.07 -8.18 7.90
C PHE A 12 -7.70 -6.90 8.65
N VAL A 13 -7.04 -5.98 7.95
CA VAL A 13 -6.60 -4.70 8.52
C VAL A 13 -7.52 -3.56 8.10
N GLY A 14 -7.88 -3.52 6.83
CA GLY A 14 -8.70 -2.44 6.31
C GLY A 14 -8.67 -2.43 4.79
N GLN A 15 -9.22 -1.38 4.22
CA GLN A 15 -9.28 -1.25 2.77
C GLN A 15 -8.81 0.13 2.33
N ALA A 16 -8.40 0.23 1.07
CA ALA A 16 -8.05 1.48 0.44
C ALA A 16 -8.79 1.56 -0.90
N GLU A 17 -9.10 2.77 -1.34
CA GLU A 17 -9.77 2.97 -2.62
C GLU A 17 -8.77 3.48 -3.65
N GLY A 18 -8.62 2.73 -4.74
CA GLY A 18 -7.89 3.20 -5.92
C GLY A 18 -8.83 3.93 -6.85
N ASP A 19 -8.39 4.14 -8.09
CA ASP A 19 -9.20 4.89 -9.07
C ASP A 19 -10.41 4.11 -9.55
N ARG A 20 -10.31 2.77 -9.62
CA ARG A 20 -11.35 1.95 -10.24
C ARG A 20 -11.80 0.79 -9.38
N ARG A 21 -11.10 0.50 -8.29
CA ARG A 21 -11.40 -0.67 -7.47
C ARG A 21 -10.95 -0.47 -6.05
N LYS A 22 -11.46 -1.31 -5.16
CA LYS A 22 -11.03 -1.33 -3.77
C LYS A 22 -9.89 -2.32 -3.61
N TYR A 23 -9.02 -2.03 -2.65
CA TYR A 23 -7.90 -2.89 -2.29
C TYR A 23 -8.07 -3.29 -0.83
N TYR A 24 -8.01 -4.58 -0.56
CA TYR A 24 -8.22 -5.14 0.78
C TYR A 24 -6.88 -5.55 1.36
N VAL A 25 -6.59 -5.08 2.56
CA VAL A 25 -5.28 -5.27 3.19
C VAL A 25 -5.40 -6.20 4.37
N PHE A 26 -4.52 -7.19 4.41
CA PHE A 26 -4.45 -8.19 5.48
C PHE A 26 -3.05 -8.21 6.06
N ASP A 27 -2.96 -8.44 7.38
CA ASP A 27 -1.69 -8.67 8.07
C ASP A 27 -1.48 -10.18 8.16
N ALA A 28 -0.40 -10.67 7.60
CA ALA A 28 -0.09 -12.09 7.54
C ALA A 28 1.36 -12.34 7.93
N ALA A 29 1.73 -13.61 8.10
CA ALA A 29 3.09 -13.99 8.49
C ALA A 29 4.13 -13.51 7.46
N SER A 30 3.79 -13.53 6.18
CA SER A 30 4.69 -13.13 5.09
C SER A 30 4.80 -11.61 4.89
N GLY A 31 3.98 -10.83 5.58
CA GLY A 31 3.92 -9.38 5.42
C GLY A 31 2.49 -8.92 5.25
N TYR A 32 2.30 -7.73 4.66
CA TYR A 32 0.96 -7.25 4.33
C TYR A 32 0.54 -7.78 2.98
N LEU A 33 -0.67 -8.33 2.90
CA LEU A 33 -1.24 -8.82 1.65
C LEU A 33 -2.24 -7.80 1.14
N VAL A 34 -2.07 -7.37 -0.10
CA VAL A 34 -2.99 -6.44 -0.75
C VAL A 34 -3.72 -7.21 -1.84
N ALA A 35 -5.02 -7.40 -1.65
CA ALA A 35 -5.86 -8.15 -2.58
C ALA A 35 -6.75 -7.20 -3.36
N ALA A 36 -6.76 -7.34 -4.68
CA ALA A 36 -7.58 -6.53 -5.57
C ALA A 36 -8.40 -7.43 -6.49
N PRO A 37 -9.71 -7.20 -6.62
CA PRO A 37 -10.53 -7.96 -7.57
C PRO A 37 -10.03 -7.73 -8.99
N GLN A 38 -9.85 -8.81 -9.75
CA GLN A 38 -9.42 -8.73 -11.15
C GLN A 38 -10.57 -9.05 -12.10
N ALA A 39 -11.32 -10.08 -11.78
CA ALA A 39 -12.43 -10.56 -12.59
C ALA A 39 -13.37 -11.30 -11.64
N PRO A 40 -14.58 -11.70 -12.11
CA PRO A 40 -15.45 -12.49 -11.25
C PRO A 40 -14.69 -13.69 -10.69
N HIS A 41 -14.72 -13.82 -9.37
CA HIS A 41 -14.11 -14.96 -8.64
C HIS A 41 -12.58 -15.00 -8.67
N SER A 42 -11.91 -13.89 -9.00
CA SER A 42 -10.45 -13.85 -9.07
C SER A 42 -9.91 -12.58 -8.43
N TYR A 43 -8.74 -12.68 -7.81
CA TYR A 43 -8.05 -11.57 -7.15
C TYR A 43 -6.58 -11.60 -7.52
N SER A 44 -5.98 -10.42 -7.66
CA SER A 44 -4.52 -10.32 -7.64
C SER A 44 -4.10 -10.05 -6.19
N VAL A 45 -2.98 -10.64 -5.77
CA VAL A 45 -2.46 -10.46 -4.43
C VAL A 45 -1.01 -10.00 -4.53
N THR A 46 -0.70 -8.90 -3.86
CA THR A 46 0.66 -8.37 -3.77
C THR A 46 1.11 -8.47 -2.32
N VAL A 47 2.34 -8.94 -2.09
CA VAL A 47 2.92 -9.01 -0.75
C VAL A 47 3.80 -7.79 -0.55
N ILE A 48 3.53 -7.04 0.52
CA ILE A 48 4.30 -5.85 0.88
C ILE A 48 5.07 -6.16 2.16
N GLN A 49 6.37 -5.89 2.14
CA GLN A 49 7.24 -6.11 3.30
C GLN A 49 6.69 -5.37 4.52
N ARG A 50 6.76 -6.03 5.66
CA ARG A 50 6.20 -5.51 6.90
C ARG A 50 6.80 -4.18 7.32
N ASP A 51 8.06 -3.94 6.97
CA ASP A 51 8.78 -2.73 7.34
C ASP A 51 8.45 -1.52 6.44
N ALA A 52 7.83 -1.76 5.29
CA ALA A 52 7.59 -0.69 4.31
C ALA A 52 6.76 0.47 4.87
N PRO A 53 5.63 0.23 5.58
CA PRO A 53 4.86 1.36 6.12
C PRO A 53 5.65 2.21 7.09
N GLU A 54 6.46 1.61 7.94
CA GLU A 54 7.26 2.36 8.90
C GLU A 54 8.32 3.21 8.21
N VAL A 55 8.99 2.67 7.20
CA VAL A 55 10.00 3.41 6.44
C VAL A 55 9.36 4.62 5.75
N ILE A 56 8.21 4.43 5.13
CA ILE A 56 7.49 5.52 4.45
C ILE A 56 7.05 6.56 5.49
N SER A 57 6.47 6.12 6.59
CA SER A 57 5.99 7.00 7.64
C SER A 57 7.12 7.86 8.19
N ASN A 58 8.28 7.27 8.47
CA ASN A 58 9.41 8.00 9.03
C ASN A 58 10.00 8.99 8.04
N LYS A 59 10.08 8.60 6.76
CA LYS A 59 10.70 9.45 5.72
C LYS A 59 9.81 10.62 5.33
N PHE A 60 8.50 10.41 5.25
CA PHE A 60 7.58 11.39 4.65
C PHE A 60 6.53 11.92 5.62
N ARG A 61 6.73 11.75 6.90
CA ARG A 61 5.78 12.16 7.94
C ARG A 61 5.31 13.60 7.72
N GLY A 62 3.99 13.78 7.70
CA GLY A 62 3.37 15.09 7.55
C GLY A 62 3.41 15.69 6.15
N THR A 63 3.92 14.97 5.16
CA THR A 63 4.04 15.47 3.79
C THR A 63 3.01 14.83 2.86
N GLN A 64 2.86 15.42 1.68
CA GLN A 64 2.04 14.86 0.61
C GLN A 64 2.95 14.28 -0.45
N ILE A 65 2.70 13.04 -0.85
CA ILE A 65 3.55 12.33 -1.80
C ILE A 65 2.72 11.60 -2.86
N THR A 66 3.39 11.28 -3.96
CA THR A 66 2.87 10.40 -5.00
C THR A 66 3.71 9.14 -5.06
N VAL A 67 3.31 8.18 -5.90
CA VAL A 67 4.12 6.97 -6.13
C VAL A 67 5.51 7.35 -6.65
N SER A 68 5.58 8.36 -7.52
CA SER A 68 6.86 8.84 -8.06
C SER A 68 7.78 9.39 -6.98
N THR A 69 7.22 9.98 -5.93
CA THR A 69 8.02 10.47 -4.79
C THR A 69 8.78 9.33 -4.13
N LEU A 70 8.14 8.17 -3.98
CA LEU A 70 8.81 7.01 -3.37
C LEU A 70 9.98 6.53 -4.22
N LYS A 71 9.85 6.61 -5.54
CA LYS A 71 10.93 6.23 -6.44
C LYS A 71 12.09 7.23 -6.36
N ALA A 72 11.78 8.53 -6.40
CA ALA A 72 12.79 9.58 -6.51
C ALA A 72 13.50 9.86 -5.19
N LYS A 73 12.76 9.89 -4.09
CA LYS A 73 13.29 10.33 -2.78
C LYS A 73 13.30 9.25 -1.71
N GLY A 74 12.53 8.19 -1.88
CA GLY A 74 12.44 7.11 -0.92
C GLY A 74 12.82 5.76 -1.51
N HIS A 75 13.83 5.73 -2.38
CA HIS A 75 14.19 4.53 -3.12
C HIS A 75 14.67 3.42 -2.18
N ARG A 76 13.86 2.41 -2.02
CA ARG A 76 14.15 1.22 -1.21
C ARG A 76 13.70 -0.01 -2.01
N PRO A 77 14.52 -0.48 -2.98
CA PRO A 77 14.13 -1.61 -3.82
C PRO A 77 13.98 -2.93 -3.03
N ASP A 78 14.57 -3.00 -1.86
CA ASP A 78 14.39 -4.14 -0.96
C ASP A 78 12.97 -4.22 -0.38
N LEU A 79 12.24 -3.10 -0.35
CA LEU A 79 10.89 -3.04 0.22
C LEU A 79 9.82 -2.86 -0.85
N PHE A 80 10.09 -2.06 -1.86
CA PHE A 80 9.16 -1.81 -2.96
C PHE A 80 9.96 -1.42 -4.20
N ASP A 81 10.07 -2.33 -5.14
CA ASP A 81 10.93 -2.16 -6.31
C ASP A 81 10.19 -1.56 -7.51
N ARG A 82 8.99 -2.07 -7.80
CA ARG A 82 8.23 -1.69 -8.97
C ARG A 82 7.13 -0.69 -8.63
N TYR A 83 6.55 -0.08 -9.68
CA TYR A 83 5.46 0.89 -9.54
C TYR A 83 4.32 0.35 -8.68
N PHE A 84 3.86 -0.87 -9.00
CA PHE A 84 2.73 -1.45 -8.26
C PHE A 84 3.10 -1.78 -6.82
N ASP A 85 4.35 -2.12 -6.55
CA ASP A 85 4.79 -2.36 -5.17
C ASP A 85 4.72 -1.07 -4.37
N ARG A 86 5.17 0.04 -4.95
CA ARG A 86 5.11 1.35 -4.29
C ARG A 86 3.66 1.80 -4.07
N LEU A 87 2.82 1.64 -5.09
CA LEU A 87 1.41 1.99 -4.98
C LEU A 87 0.72 1.17 -3.91
N ASN A 88 0.93 -0.14 -3.90
CA ASN A 88 0.32 -1.01 -2.91
C ASN A 88 0.84 -0.74 -1.50
N ALA A 89 2.12 -0.35 -1.35
CA ALA A 89 2.64 0.08 -0.05
C ALA A 89 1.87 1.29 0.49
N LEU A 90 1.51 2.24 -0.39
CA LEU A 90 0.69 3.38 0.02
C LEU A 90 -0.72 2.95 0.40
N TYR A 91 -1.30 1.97 -0.29
CA TYR A 91 -2.60 1.43 0.09
C TYR A 91 -2.55 0.75 1.46
N VAL A 92 -1.46 0.06 1.78
CA VAL A 92 -1.26 -0.50 3.12
C VAL A 92 -1.25 0.63 4.15
N MET A 93 -0.55 1.73 3.85
CA MET A 93 -0.52 2.90 4.74
C MET A 93 -1.93 3.43 4.99
N VAL A 94 -2.75 3.52 3.94
CA VAL A 94 -4.14 4.00 4.08
C VAL A 94 -4.95 3.05 4.96
N ALA A 95 -4.84 1.75 4.73
CA ALA A 95 -5.56 0.75 5.52
C ALA A 95 -5.15 0.77 6.99
N LEU A 96 -3.89 1.06 7.27
CA LEU A 96 -3.37 1.16 8.65
C LEU A 96 -3.71 2.49 9.32
N GLY A 97 -4.32 3.44 8.60
CA GLY A 97 -4.59 4.76 9.12
C GLY A 97 -3.38 5.67 9.19
N LYS A 98 -2.30 5.32 8.49
CA LYS A 98 -1.05 6.10 8.49
C LYS A 98 -0.93 7.03 7.29
N ALA A 99 -1.87 6.97 6.36
CA ALA A 99 -1.93 7.85 5.22
C ALA A 99 -3.36 8.02 4.79
N ARG A 100 -3.61 9.04 3.97
CA ARG A 100 -4.92 9.33 3.43
C ARG A 100 -4.78 9.69 1.96
N LYS A 101 -5.56 9.06 1.11
CA LYS A 101 -5.63 9.43 -0.30
C LYS A 101 -6.44 10.71 -0.42
N LEU A 102 -5.85 11.74 -1.02
CA LEU A 102 -6.51 13.04 -1.18
C LEU A 102 -7.39 13.04 -2.43
N LYS A 103 -8.42 13.89 -2.42
CA LYS A 103 -9.29 14.05 -3.59
C LYS A 103 -8.57 14.79 -4.70
N LYS A 104 -7.72 15.76 -4.35
CA LYS A 104 -6.92 16.48 -5.35
C LYS A 104 -5.77 15.61 -5.83
N ARG A 105 -5.27 15.92 -7.02
CA ARG A 105 -4.17 15.19 -7.64
C ARG A 105 -3.03 16.13 -7.95
N LEU A 106 -1.84 15.56 -8.12
CA LEU A 106 -0.69 16.27 -8.66
C LEU A 106 -0.59 15.84 -10.12
N GLY A 107 -1.10 16.67 -11.03
CA GLY A 107 -1.27 16.26 -12.41
C GLY A 107 -2.28 15.12 -12.49
N LYS A 108 -1.87 13.99 -13.07
CA LYS A 108 -2.70 12.78 -13.14
C LYS A 108 -2.43 11.82 -11.98
N ALA A 109 -1.44 12.11 -11.16
CA ALA A 109 -1.03 11.18 -10.11
C ALA A 109 -1.89 11.34 -8.85
N MET A 110 -2.21 10.21 -8.23
CA MET A 110 -2.85 10.19 -6.93
C MET A 110 -1.91 10.79 -5.89
N LEU A 111 -2.47 11.58 -4.99
CA LEU A 111 -1.71 12.27 -3.96
C LEU A 111 -2.12 11.70 -2.60
N PHE A 112 -1.12 11.35 -1.79
CA PHE A 112 -1.33 10.76 -0.47
C PHE A 112 -0.74 11.65 0.60
N LYS A 113 -1.51 11.92 1.63
CA LYS A 113 -1.04 12.65 2.82
C LYS A 113 -0.57 11.66 3.86
N ILE A 114 0.70 11.73 4.21
CA ILE A 114 1.28 10.85 5.23
C ILE A 114 1.01 11.46 6.60
N SER A 115 0.53 10.65 7.52
CA SER A 115 0.18 11.11 8.85
C SER A 115 1.40 11.70 9.56
N SER A 116 1.17 12.79 10.30
CA SER A 116 2.20 13.37 11.17
C SER A 116 2.22 12.69 12.54
N ALA A 117 1.22 11.89 12.85
CA ALA A 117 1.18 11.13 14.10
C ALA A 117 2.19 9.99 14.08
N LYS A 118 2.73 9.67 15.23
CA LYS A 118 3.65 8.55 15.37
C LYS A 118 2.92 7.21 15.39
#